data_392c37eeee2c520e2685824a71543953
#
_entry.id   392c37eeee2c520e2685824a71543953
#
_cell.length_a   1.000
_cell.length_b   1.000
_cell.length_c   1.000
_cell.angle_alpha   90.00
_cell.angle_beta   90.00
_cell.angle_gamma   90.00
#
_symmetry.space_group_name_H-M   'P 1'
#
loop_
_entity.id
_entity.type
_entity.pdbx_description
1 polymer ?
#
loop_
_entity_poly.entity_id
_entity_poly.type
_entity_poly.pdbx_seq_one_letter_code
_entity_poly.pdbx_strand_id
1 'polypeptide(L)'
;MTPPPRGTPLSESAAATLAFLQTISDSVACEECIAAYLAVNRYDVLKSIRELILAGRISCTYAACAICRERRLGAQVRRRARSAASNNH
;
A
#
# COMPACT_ATOMS: atom_id res chain seq x y z
N MET A 1 -26.77 -15.45 -8.90
CA MET A 1 -25.51 -15.19 -8.74
C MET A 1 -25.18 -13.84 -8.28
N THR A 2 -24.42 -13.75 -7.34
CA THR A 2 -24.10 -12.50 -6.80
C THR A 2 -23.05 -11.83 -7.57
N PRO A 3 -23.14 -10.62 -7.83
CA PRO A 3 -22.07 -9.95 -8.54
C PRO A 3 -20.88 -9.85 -7.62
N PRO A 4 -19.73 -9.75 -8.17
CA PRO A 4 -18.58 -9.59 -7.36
C PRO A 4 -18.71 -8.29 -6.62
N PRO A 5 -18.43 -8.32 -5.40
CA PRO A 5 -18.53 -7.14 -4.61
C PRO A 5 -17.51 -6.16 -5.02
N ARG A 6 -17.92 -4.93 -5.17
CA ARG A 6 -17.04 -3.97 -5.37
C ARG A 6 -16.12 -3.94 -4.31
N GLY A 7 -16.37 -4.12 -3.18
CA GLY A 7 -15.42 -4.11 -2.13
C GLY A 7 -14.95 -5.48 -1.81
N THR A 8 -14.43 -6.18 -2.77
CA THR A 8 -13.89 -7.49 -2.49
C THR A 8 -12.95 -7.39 -1.31
N PRO A 9 -13.11 -8.22 -0.30
CA PRO A 9 -12.26 -8.13 0.87
C PRO A 9 -10.81 -8.37 0.52
N LEU A 10 -9.94 -7.65 1.14
CA LEU A 10 -8.51 -7.85 0.95
C LEU A 10 -8.09 -9.12 1.65
N SER A 11 -7.06 -9.76 1.14
CA SER A 11 -6.50 -10.91 1.84
C SER A 11 -5.93 -10.40 3.16
N GLU A 12 -5.69 -11.32 4.07
CA GLU A 12 -5.10 -10.95 5.36
C GLU A 12 -3.77 -10.24 5.18
N SER A 13 -2.96 -10.74 4.27
CA SER A 13 -1.66 -10.12 4.05
C SER A 13 -1.81 -8.73 3.49
N ALA A 14 -2.73 -8.53 2.58
CA ALA A 14 -2.94 -7.21 2.01
C ALA A 14 -3.49 -6.26 3.06
N ALA A 15 -4.41 -6.75 3.89
CA ALA A 15 -4.97 -5.91 4.94
C ALA A 15 -3.89 -5.49 5.94
N ALA A 16 -3.00 -6.42 6.30
CA ALA A 16 -1.93 -6.10 7.22
C ALA A 16 -0.96 -5.12 6.60
N THR A 17 -0.65 -5.29 5.33
CA THR A 17 0.24 -4.38 4.63
C THR A 17 -0.36 -2.98 4.58
N LEU A 18 -1.63 -2.91 4.27
CA LEU A 18 -2.30 -1.62 4.20
C LEU A 18 -2.31 -0.94 5.57
N ALA A 19 -2.60 -1.71 6.61
CA ALA A 19 -2.63 -1.15 7.96
C ALA A 19 -1.26 -0.58 8.33
N PHE A 20 -0.20 -1.30 7.99
CA PHE A 20 1.13 -0.80 8.27
C PHE A 20 1.40 0.49 7.50
N LEU A 21 1.06 0.50 6.22
CA LEU A 21 1.31 1.70 5.41
C LEU A 21 0.48 2.88 5.89
N GLN A 22 -0.67 2.62 6.46
CA GLN A 22 -1.48 3.71 6.98
C GLN A 22 -0.85 4.36 8.20
N THR A 23 -0.01 3.64 8.92
CA THR A 23 0.65 4.25 10.07
C THR A 23 1.76 5.22 9.64
N ILE A 24 2.19 5.12 8.38
CA ILE A 24 3.19 6.04 7.86
C ILE A 24 2.62 6.72 6.63
N SER A 25 1.41 7.19 6.74
CA SER A 25 0.60 7.55 5.59
C SER A 25 1.21 8.51 4.59
N ASP A 26 2.10 9.35 4.97
CA ASP A 26 2.70 10.27 4.01
C ASP A 26 4.08 9.82 3.58
N SER A 27 4.42 8.59 3.84
CA SER A 27 5.76 8.11 3.56
C SER A 27 5.71 6.85 2.73
N VAL A 28 6.86 6.51 2.18
CA VAL A 28 6.99 5.34 1.34
C VAL A 28 7.76 4.27 2.12
N ALA A 29 7.36 3.04 1.99
CA ALA A 29 8.09 1.92 2.58
C ALA A 29 8.44 0.92 1.49
N CYS A 30 9.67 0.46 1.47
CA CYS A 30 10.09 -0.50 0.46
C CYS A 30 9.63 -1.89 0.87
N GLU A 31 9.61 -2.79 -0.10
CA GLU A 31 9.09 -4.13 0.17
C GLU A 31 9.87 -4.86 1.23
N GLU A 32 11.17 -4.64 1.30
CA GLU A 32 11.97 -5.33 2.30
C GLU A 32 11.62 -4.88 3.70
N CYS A 33 11.38 -3.60 3.88
CA CYS A 33 11.02 -3.10 5.20
C CYS A 33 9.63 -3.56 5.58
N ILE A 34 8.72 -3.62 4.63
CA ILE A 34 7.39 -4.13 4.91
C ILE A 34 7.47 -5.59 5.32
N ALA A 35 8.27 -6.38 4.58
CA ALA A 35 8.40 -7.79 4.88
C ALA A 35 8.99 -7.98 6.27
N ALA A 36 9.97 -7.19 6.62
CA ALA A 36 10.59 -7.31 7.94
C ALA A 36 9.61 -6.92 9.03
N TYR A 37 8.87 -5.84 8.82
CA TYR A 37 7.93 -5.40 9.84
C TYR A 37 6.83 -6.42 10.07
N LEU A 38 6.32 -7.01 8.99
CA LEU A 38 5.23 -7.96 9.10
C LEU A 38 5.70 -9.38 9.35
N ALA A 39 7.01 -9.59 9.31
CA ALA A 39 7.59 -10.91 9.51
C ALA A 39 7.09 -11.91 8.48
N VAL A 40 7.01 -11.49 7.25
CA VAL A 40 6.61 -12.35 6.14
C VAL A 40 7.68 -12.28 5.07
N ASN A 41 7.61 -13.14 4.08
CA ASN A 41 8.62 -13.12 3.04
C ASN A 41 8.28 -12.08 1.98
N ARG A 42 9.27 -11.72 1.18
CA ARG A 42 9.07 -10.69 0.18
C ARG A 42 8.02 -11.05 -0.85
N TYR A 43 7.92 -12.33 -1.15
CA TYR A 43 6.94 -12.75 -2.14
C TYR A 43 5.52 -12.40 -1.68
N ASP A 44 5.23 -12.65 -0.41
CA ASP A 44 3.93 -12.31 0.14
C ASP A 44 3.69 -10.82 0.11
N VAL A 45 4.74 -10.05 0.38
CA VAL A 45 4.60 -8.60 0.33
C VAL A 45 4.29 -8.15 -1.09
N LEU A 46 4.98 -8.71 -2.07
CA LEU A 46 4.75 -8.32 -3.45
C LEU A 46 3.34 -8.65 -3.89
N LYS A 47 2.84 -9.80 -3.47
CA LYS A 47 1.46 -10.15 -3.78
C LYS A 47 0.48 -9.19 -3.14
N SER A 48 0.75 -8.82 -1.89
CA SER A 48 -0.11 -7.89 -1.18
C SER A 48 -0.10 -6.52 -1.84
N ILE A 49 1.08 -6.06 -2.24
CA ILE A 49 1.21 -4.77 -2.89
C ILE A 49 0.41 -4.78 -4.19
N ARG A 50 0.55 -5.85 -4.97
CA ARG A 50 -0.18 -5.93 -6.20
C ARG A 50 -1.68 -5.90 -5.96
N GLU A 51 -2.14 -6.63 -4.98
CA GLU A 51 -3.55 -6.65 -4.64
C GLU A 51 -4.03 -5.24 -4.26
N LEU A 52 -3.25 -4.53 -3.47
CA LEU A 52 -3.63 -3.21 -3.02
C LEU A 52 -3.60 -2.19 -4.16
N ILE A 53 -2.67 -2.34 -5.09
CA ILE A 53 -2.64 -1.46 -6.25
C ILE A 53 -3.89 -1.68 -7.08
N LEU A 54 -4.25 -2.92 -7.29
CA LEU A 54 -5.43 -3.21 -8.08
C LEU A 54 -6.70 -2.72 -7.41
N ALA A 55 -6.68 -2.66 -6.09
CA ALA A 55 -7.82 -2.14 -5.35
C ALA A 55 -7.80 -0.62 -5.26
N GLY A 56 -6.76 0.02 -5.79
CA GLY A 56 -6.68 1.47 -5.76
C GLY A 56 -6.35 2.04 -4.40
N ARG A 57 -5.77 1.23 -3.51
CA ARG A 57 -5.50 1.67 -2.15
C ARG A 57 -4.11 2.23 -1.95
N ILE A 58 -3.17 1.85 -2.76
CA ILE A 58 -1.80 2.32 -2.63
C ILE A 58 -1.23 2.61 -4.02
N SER A 59 -0.11 3.29 -4.03
CA SER A 59 0.64 3.47 -5.26
C SER A 59 2.09 3.18 -4.96
N CYS A 60 2.86 2.91 -6.00
CA CYS A 60 4.29 2.67 -5.83
C CYS A 60 5.05 3.83 -6.42
N THR A 61 6.12 4.19 -5.78
CA THR A 61 6.92 5.28 -6.27
C THR A 61 8.37 5.05 -5.86
N TYR A 62 9.29 5.60 -6.62
CA TYR A 62 10.69 5.45 -6.34
C TYR A 62 11.10 6.63 -5.45
N ALA A 63 11.41 6.33 -4.21
CA ALA A 63 11.73 7.38 -3.26
C ALA A 63 12.48 6.77 -2.09
N ALA A 64 12.93 7.61 -1.19
CA ALA A 64 13.62 7.12 -0.02
C ALA A 64 12.63 6.44 0.91
N CYS A 65 12.94 5.22 1.30
CA CYS A 65 12.10 4.49 2.22
C CYS A 65 12.15 5.18 3.59
N ALA A 66 11.00 5.30 4.22
CA ALA A 66 10.94 5.97 5.51
C ALA A 66 11.67 5.20 6.60
N ILE A 67 11.87 3.92 6.39
CA ILE A 67 12.48 3.08 7.41
C ILE A 67 13.96 2.87 7.18
N CYS A 68 14.34 2.38 6.01
CA CYS A 68 15.75 2.10 5.77
C CYS A 68 16.48 3.26 5.08
N ARG A 69 15.75 4.24 4.64
CA ARG A 69 16.30 5.42 4.00
C ARG A 69 16.94 5.19 2.65
N GLU A 70 16.86 4.00 2.13
CA GLU A 70 17.40 3.71 0.81
C GLU A 70 16.40 4.13 -0.25
N ARG A 71 16.87 4.63 -1.36
CA ARG A 71 15.98 4.98 -2.44
C ARG A 71 15.63 3.73 -3.20
N ARG A 72 14.37 3.38 -3.18
CA ARG A 72 13.89 2.17 -3.81
C ARG A 72 12.47 2.37 -4.23
N LEU A 73 11.99 1.44 -5.04
CA LEU A 73 10.59 1.45 -5.36
C LEU A 73 9.84 1.01 -4.12
N GLY A 74 8.95 1.80 -3.64
CA GLY A 74 8.21 1.48 -2.44
C GLY A 74 6.74 1.79 -2.58
N ALA A 75 5.99 1.44 -1.55
CA ALA A 75 4.55 1.58 -1.54
C ALA A 75 4.12 2.71 -0.62
N GLN A 76 3.06 3.38 -0.98
CA GLN A 76 2.53 4.48 -0.21
C GLN A 76 1.02 4.47 -0.31
N VAL A 77 0.36 4.75 0.78
CA VAL A 77 -1.09 4.80 0.79
C VAL A 77 -1.56 5.91 -0.13
N ARG A 78 -2.54 5.59 -0.96
CA ARG A 78 -3.09 6.60 -1.83
C ARG A 78 -4.04 7.46 -1.06
N ARG A 79 -3.87 8.76 -1.19
CA ARG A 79 -4.79 9.64 -0.52
C ARG A 79 -6.05 9.70 -1.31
N ARG A 80 -7.14 9.87 -0.62
CA ARG A 80 -8.39 9.96 -1.29
C ARG A 80 -8.41 11.19 -2.13
N ALA A 81 -9.12 11.09 -3.19
CA ALA A 81 -9.18 12.19 -4.10
C ALA A 81 -9.94 13.36 -3.56
N ARG A 82 -10.43 13.26 -2.37
CA ARG A 82 -11.17 14.37 -1.87
C ARG A 82 -10.34 15.63 -1.92
N SER A 83 -9.08 15.52 -1.79
CA SER A 83 -8.32 16.73 -1.84
C SER A 83 -8.40 17.33 -3.21
N ALA A 84 -8.39 16.52 -4.22
CA ALA A 84 -8.49 17.05 -5.55
C ALA A 84 -9.86 17.64 -5.74
N ALA A 85 -10.82 16.96 -5.23
CA ALA A 85 -12.15 17.45 -5.42
C ALA A 85 -12.34 18.79 -4.80
N SER A 86 -11.76 18.97 -3.71
CA SER A 86 -11.97 20.22 -3.07
C SER A 86 -11.31 21.32 -3.79
N ASN A 87 -10.58 21.08 -4.63
CA ASN A 87 -10.00 22.15 -5.26
C ASN A 87 -10.83 22.80 -6.13
N ASN A 88 -11.13 22.65 -6.09
CA ASN A 88 -11.66 23.14 -6.57
C ASN A 88 -12.27 23.73 -6.55
N HIS A 89 -12.17 23.92 -6.63
CA HIS A 89 -12.69 24.22 -6.64
C HIS A 89 -12.90 24.62 -6.72
#